data_1c54637d64a5064f98a41d7235a4758d
#
_entry.id   1c54637d64a5064f98a41d7235a4758d
#
_cell.length_a   1.000
_cell.length_b   1.000
_cell.length_c   1.000
_cell.angle_alpha   90.00
_cell.angle_beta   90.00
_cell.angle_gamma   90.00
#
_symmetry.space_group_name_H-M   'P 1'
#
loop_
_entity.id
_entity.type
_entity.pdbx_description
1 polymer ?
#
loop_
_entity_poly.entity_id
_entity_poly.type
_entity_poly.pdbx_seq_one_letter_code
_entity_poly.pdbx_strand_id
1 'polypeptide(L)'
;LKQVKIWQKKLHEGGWACLHWPKTYGGRESTPIERVIWGQEVSKFKVPGGYLEIGQGMAGPVMMMYATEEQKERYLPPMATGEEIWCQLFSEPAAGSDVAGIKTKAELDGDTWTINGQKVWTSGAHFSDYGILVTRSDPTAPKHKGLTFFFVDMKSPGIEVKPIKQISGGANFNEVYFTDVKIPDSQRLGAVGD
;
A
#
# COMPACT_ATOMS: atom_id res chain seq x y z
N LEU A 1 -8.30 -15.56 -2.22
CA LEU A 1 -6.95 -15.18 -1.84
C LEU A 1 -5.92 -16.29 -2.15
N LYS A 2 -6.12 -17.52 -1.69
CA LYS A 2 -5.17 -18.65 -1.92
C LYS A 2 -4.83 -18.85 -3.41
N GLN A 3 -5.81 -18.83 -4.30
CA GLN A 3 -5.59 -18.99 -5.74
C GLN A 3 -4.80 -17.81 -6.34
N VAL A 4 -5.02 -16.60 -5.85
CA VAL A 4 -4.27 -15.41 -6.28
C VAL A 4 -2.79 -15.53 -5.93
N LYS A 5 -2.47 -15.93 -4.68
CA LYS A 5 -1.07 -16.13 -4.25
C LYS A 5 -0.38 -17.25 -5.07
N ILE A 6 -1.09 -18.36 -5.36
CA ILE A 6 -0.55 -19.43 -6.21
C ILE A 6 -0.28 -18.94 -7.64
N TRP A 7 -1.21 -18.17 -8.20
CA TRP A 7 -1.07 -17.61 -9.54
C TRP A 7 0.08 -16.61 -9.61
N GLN A 8 0.14 -15.69 -8.65
CA GLN A 8 1.21 -14.70 -8.57
C GLN A 8 2.60 -15.33 -8.47
N LYS A 9 2.73 -16.38 -7.65
CA LYS A 9 3.98 -17.12 -7.55
C LYS A 9 4.41 -17.70 -8.90
N LYS A 10 3.48 -18.30 -9.66
CA LYS A 10 3.75 -18.81 -11.00
C LYS A 10 4.16 -17.69 -11.97
N LEU A 11 3.49 -16.54 -11.91
CA LEU A 11 3.89 -15.37 -12.70
C LEU A 11 5.30 -14.92 -12.36
N HIS A 12 5.64 -14.87 -11.07
CA HIS A 12 6.97 -14.50 -10.61
C HIS A 12 8.03 -15.48 -11.07
N GLU A 13 7.84 -16.77 -10.89
CA GLU A 13 8.74 -17.86 -11.34
C GLU A 13 8.94 -17.84 -12.87
N GLY A 14 7.90 -17.48 -13.63
CA GLY A 14 7.97 -17.32 -15.08
C GLY A 14 8.53 -15.95 -15.53
N GLY A 15 8.85 -15.05 -14.61
CA GLY A 15 9.29 -13.67 -14.89
C GLY A 15 8.18 -12.78 -15.49
N TRP A 16 6.91 -13.05 -15.19
CA TRP A 16 5.75 -12.29 -15.66
C TRP A 16 5.06 -11.45 -14.57
N ALA A 17 5.58 -11.50 -13.34
CA ALA A 17 5.15 -10.61 -12.29
C ALA A 17 5.76 -9.21 -12.47
N CYS A 18 5.06 -8.18 -12.00
CA CYS A 18 5.57 -6.80 -11.90
C CYS A 18 6.27 -6.31 -13.18
N LEU A 19 5.68 -6.55 -14.36
CA LEU A 19 6.31 -6.34 -15.67
C LEU A 19 7.01 -4.98 -15.85
N HIS A 20 6.47 -3.92 -15.24
CA HIS A 20 6.99 -2.55 -15.32
C HIS A 20 8.13 -2.25 -14.34
N TRP A 21 8.39 -3.16 -13.39
CA TRP A 21 9.48 -2.96 -12.43
C TRP A 21 10.85 -3.15 -13.09
N PRO A 22 11.91 -2.53 -12.54
CA PRO A 22 13.28 -2.83 -12.92
C PRO A 22 13.61 -4.32 -12.74
N LYS A 23 14.51 -4.82 -13.57
CA LYS A 23 14.97 -6.22 -13.50
C LYS A 23 15.60 -6.55 -12.15
N THR A 24 16.30 -5.58 -11.54
CA THR A 24 16.90 -5.69 -10.20
C THR A 24 15.89 -6.05 -9.11
N TYR A 25 14.61 -5.70 -9.30
CA TYR A 25 13.52 -6.00 -8.37
C TYR A 25 12.54 -7.07 -8.91
N GLY A 26 12.99 -7.88 -9.86
CA GLY A 26 12.21 -9.00 -10.39
C GLY A 26 11.21 -8.64 -11.51
N GLY A 27 11.25 -7.41 -12.03
CA GLY A 27 10.45 -6.98 -13.16
C GLY A 27 11.09 -7.30 -14.53
N ARG A 28 10.50 -6.78 -15.59
CA ARG A 28 11.00 -6.91 -16.98
C ARG A 28 11.38 -5.59 -17.63
N GLU A 29 11.18 -4.45 -16.94
CA GLU A 29 11.35 -3.11 -17.54
C GLU A 29 10.48 -2.94 -18.79
N SER A 30 9.28 -3.55 -18.77
CA SER A 30 8.40 -3.58 -19.94
C SER A 30 7.93 -2.19 -20.32
N THR A 31 7.94 -1.93 -21.61
CA THR A 31 7.37 -0.72 -22.20
C THR A 31 5.85 -0.65 -22.03
N PRO A 32 5.24 0.53 -22.12
CA PRO A 32 3.78 0.64 -22.05
C PRO A 32 3.05 -0.24 -23.07
N ILE A 33 3.56 -0.38 -24.29
CA ILE A 33 2.94 -1.19 -25.33
C ILE A 33 3.00 -2.70 -25.01
N GLU A 34 4.13 -3.17 -24.48
CA GLU A 34 4.26 -4.57 -24.04
C GLU A 34 3.27 -4.91 -22.93
N ARG A 35 3.02 -3.97 -21.99
CA ARG A 35 1.99 -4.15 -20.96
C ARG A 35 0.58 -4.20 -21.51
N VAL A 36 0.27 -3.40 -22.54
CA VAL A 36 -1.02 -3.45 -23.23
C VAL A 36 -1.20 -4.81 -23.92
N ILE A 37 -0.19 -5.28 -24.65
CA ILE A 37 -0.20 -6.60 -25.31
C ILE A 37 -0.40 -7.71 -24.26
N TRP A 38 0.36 -7.68 -23.15
CA TRP A 38 0.20 -8.61 -22.05
C TRP A 38 -1.23 -8.62 -21.51
N GLY A 39 -1.80 -7.44 -21.25
CA GLY A 39 -3.17 -7.31 -20.78
C GLY A 39 -4.19 -7.90 -21.75
N GLN A 40 -4.03 -7.67 -23.06
CA GLN A 40 -4.88 -8.25 -24.11
C GLN A 40 -4.78 -9.78 -24.14
N GLU A 41 -3.57 -10.33 -24.01
CA GLU A 41 -3.38 -11.78 -24.01
C GLU A 41 -3.96 -12.43 -22.76
N VAL A 42 -3.70 -11.86 -21.57
CA VAL A 42 -4.24 -12.39 -20.29
C VAL A 42 -5.77 -12.31 -20.24
N SER A 43 -6.38 -11.26 -20.84
CA SER A 43 -7.84 -11.10 -20.84
C SER A 43 -8.60 -12.23 -21.55
N LYS A 44 -7.91 -13.01 -22.37
CA LYS A 44 -8.47 -14.22 -23.04
C LYS A 44 -8.68 -15.38 -22.08
N PHE A 45 -8.13 -15.28 -20.86
CA PHE A 45 -8.16 -16.33 -19.84
C PHE A 45 -8.84 -15.83 -18.57
N LYS A 46 -9.52 -16.75 -17.88
CA LYS A 46 -10.06 -16.47 -16.55
C LYS A 46 -8.98 -16.71 -15.49
N VAL A 47 -8.27 -15.65 -15.11
CA VAL A 47 -7.20 -15.71 -14.11
C VAL A 47 -7.64 -15.09 -12.79
N PRO A 48 -7.10 -15.55 -11.65
CA PRO A 48 -7.30 -14.89 -10.36
C PRO A 48 -6.62 -13.50 -10.35
N GLY A 49 -7.29 -12.47 -9.84
CA GLY A 49 -6.74 -11.10 -9.76
C GLY A 49 -7.47 -10.24 -8.75
N GLY A 50 -7.12 -8.95 -8.70
CA GLY A 50 -7.83 -7.94 -7.90
C GLY A 50 -7.35 -7.76 -6.46
N TYR A 51 -6.15 -8.27 -6.10
CA TYR A 51 -5.67 -8.22 -4.70
C TYR A 51 -4.25 -7.69 -4.53
N LEU A 52 -3.48 -7.56 -5.60
CA LEU A 52 -2.03 -7.25 -5.53
C LEU A 52 -1.70 -5.91 -6.17
N GLU A 53 -2.64 -5.29 -6.85
CA GLU A 53 -2.43 -4.10 -7.68
C GLU A 53 -1.95 -2.89 -6.87
N ILE A 54 -2.41 -2.75 -5.62
CA ILE A 54 -1.97 -1.65 -4.74
C ILE A 54 -0.50 -1.85 -4.37
N GLY A 55 -0.11 -3.05 -3.98
CA GLY A 55 1.29 -3.36 -3.69
C GLY A 55 2.16 -3.14 -4.92
N GLN A 56 1.89 -3.86 -5.98
CA GLN A 56 2.75 -3.90 -7.17
C GLN A 56 2.68 -2.65 -8.04
N GLY A 57 1.52 -1.99 -8.10
CA GLY A 57 1.28 -0.82 -8.96
C GLY A 57 1.45 0.53 -8.28
N MET A 58 1.43 0.60 -6.96
CA MET A 58 1.51 1.84 -6.18
C MET A 58 2.64 1.79 -5.14
N ALA A 59 2.56 0.89 -4.15
CA ALA A 59 3.53 0.83 -3.06
C ALA A 59 4.94 0.51 -3.57
N GLY A 60 5.10 -0.51 -4.39
CA GLY A 60 6.40 -0.90 -4.96
C GLY A 60 7.09 0.23 -5.75
N PRO A 61 6.43 0.88 -6.73
CA PRO A 61 7.02 2.02 -7.44
C PRO A 61 7.44 3.17 -6.52
N VAL A 62 6.65 3.51 -5.51
CA VAL A 62 7.00 4.55 -4.54
C VAL A 62 8.18 4.12 -3.66
N MET A 63 8.24 2.85 -3.23
CA MET A 63 9.39 2.31 -2.52
C MET A 63 10.68 2.39 -3.34
N MET A 64 10.62 2.01 -4.61
CA MET A 64 11.79 2.06 -5.49
C MET A 64 12.37 3.47 -5.63
N MET A 65 11.53 4.51 -5.50
CA MET A 65 11.95 5.91 -5.61
C MET A 65 12.48 6.49 -4.29
N TYR A 66 11.87 6.16 -3.16
CA TYR A 66 12.04 6.89 -1.91
C TYR A 66 12.48 6.05 -0.71
N ALA A 67 12.41 4.73 -0.79
CA ALA A 67 12.79 3.86 0.32
C ALA A 67 14.31 3.67 0.42
N THR A 68 14.79 3.32 1.62
CA THR A 68 16.18 2.88 1.82
C THR A 68 16.41 1.53 1.16
N GLU A 69 17.66 1.16 0.94
CA GLU A 69 17.99 -0.16 0.34
C GLU A 69 17.51 -1.30 1.25
N GLU A 70 17.63 -1.17 2.57
CA GLU A 70 17.12 -2.16 3.53
C GLU A 70 15.60 -2.33 3.44
N GLN A 71 14.86 -1.23 3.26
CA GLN A 71 13.41 -1.28 3.05
C GLN A 71 13.06 -1.96 1.72
N LYS A 72 13.78 -1.66 0.64
CA LYS A 72 13.58 -2.28 -0.67
C LYS A 72 13.85 -3.79 -0.63
N GLU A 73 14.97 -4.20 -0.03
CA GLU A 73 15.33 -5.61 0.15
C GLU A 73 14.30 -6.37 1.00
N ARG A 74 13.73 -5.70 2.02
CA ARG A 74 12.73 -6.31 2.89
C ARG A 74 11.36 -6.46 2.23
N TYR A 75 10.88 -5.44 1.52
CA TYR A 75 9.47 -5.36 1.12
C TYR A 75 9.20 -5.70 -0.35
N LEU A 76 10.12 -5.41 -1.28
CA LEU A 76 9.85 -5.63 -2.70
C LEU A 76 9.75 -7.11 -3.09
N PRO A 77 10.62 -8.03 -2.61
CA PRO A 77 10.52 -9.44 -2.98
C PRO A 77 9.20 -10.10 -2.57
N PRO A 78 8.75 -10.04 -1.31
CA PRO A 78 7.48 -10.66 -0.90
C PRO A 78 6.25 -9.98 -1.55
N MET A 79 6.34 -8.71 -1.93
CA MET A 79 5.32 -8.02 -2.71
C MET A 79 5.26 -8.55 -4.16
N ALA A 80 6.40 -8.78 -4.80
CA ALA A 80 6.47 -9.31 -6.16
C ALA A 80 5.95 -10.76 -6.24
N THR A 81 6.28 -11.59 -5.26
CA THR A 81 5.80 -12.98 -5.18
C THR A 81 4.35 -13.11 -4.74
N GLY A 82 3.75 -12.05 -4.18
CA GLY A 82 2.40 -12.05 -3.61
C GLY A 82 2.30 -12.73 -2.24
N GLU A 83 3.43 -12.94 -1.57
CA GLU A 83 3.46 -13.41 -0.18
C GLU A 83 2.88 -12.38 0.77
N GLU A 84 3.20 -11.09 0.57
CA GLU A 84 2.67 -9.97 1.32
C GLU A 84 1.74 -9.13 0.45
N ILE A 85 0.56 -8.83 0.97
CA ILE A 85 -0.47 -8.02 0.31
C ILE A 85 -0.51 -6.65 0.97
N TRP A 86 -0.63 -5.61 0.14
CA TRP A 86 -0.59 -4.22 0.57
C TRP A 86 -1.92 -3.51 0.29
N CYS A 87 -2.34 -2.64 1.20
CA CYS A 87 -3.47 -1.73 1.01
C CYS A 87 -3.03 -0.26 1.05
N GLN A 88 -3.94 0.64 0.62
CA GLN A 88 -3.72 2.08 0.58
C GLN A 88 -4.56 2.78 1.64
N LEU A 89 -3.92 3.44 2.60
CA LEU A 89 -4.51 4.11 3.75
C LEU A 89 -4.41 5.64 3.56
N PHE A 90 -5.15 6.19 2.58
CA PHE A 90 -5.10 7.62 2.22
C PHE A 90 -6.38 8.35 2.61
N SER A 91 -7.51 7.97 2.01
CA SER A 91 -8.79 8.66 2.18
C SER A 91 -9.28 8.64 3.62
N GLU A 92 -9.91 9.74 4.02
CA GLU A 92 -10.59 9.90 5.32
C GLU A 92 -12.04 10.33 5.09
N PRO A 93 -12.93 10.24 6.09
CA PRO A 93 -14.33 10.65 5.92
C PRO A 93 -14.50 12.08 5.39
N ALA A 94 -13.58 13.00 5.72
CA ALA A 94 -13.58 14.38 5.28
C ALA A 94 -12.56 14.73 4.19
N ALA A 95 -11.77 13.76 3.70
CA ALA A 95 -10.66 13.98 2.76
C ALA A 95 -10.52 12.80 1.78
N GLY A 96 -11.03 12.96 0.58
CA GLY A 96 -10.90 12.03 -0.53
C GLY A 96 -9.96 12.59 -1.60
N SER A 97 -10.50 13.24 -2.64
CA SER A 97 -9.71 13.90 -3.68
C SER A 97 -8.78 14.99 -3.13
N ASP A 98 -9.18 15.64 -2.03
CA ASP A 98 -8.33 16.54 -1.27
C ASP A 98 -7.49 15.78 -0.23
N VAL A 99 -6.51 15.00 -0.70
CA VAL A 99 -5.62 14.21 0.17
C VAL A 99 -4.87 15.10 1.17
N ALA A 100 -4.52 16.32 0.78
CA ALA A 100 -3.85 17.27 1.67
C ALA A 100 -4.74 17.74 2.84
N GLY A 101 -6.04 17.45 2.81
CA GLY A 101 -7.00 17.73 3.89
C GLY A 101 -7.06 16.66 4.99
N ILE A 102 -6.23 15.61 4.95
CA ILE A 102 -6.22 14.54 5.95
C ILE A 102 -5.87 15.03 7.35
N LYS A 103 -6.43 14.34 8.35
CA LYS A 103 -6.30 14.67 9.78
C LYS A 103 -5.74 13.53 10.63
N THR A 104 -5.57 12.33 10.08
CA THR A 104 -4.89 11.23 10.79
C THR A 104 -3.52 11.73 11.24
N LYS A 105 -3.33 11.79 12.55
CA LYS A 105 -2.20 12.44 13.20
C LYS A 105 -1.04 11.48 13.37
N ALA A 106 0.18 11.98 13.21
CA ALA A 106 1.40 11.28 13.57
C ALA A 106 2.27 12.17 14.47
N GLU A 107 2.62 11.69 15.66
CA GLU A 107 3.46 12.39 16.64
C GLU A 107 4.70 11.57 16.92
N LEU A 108 5.86 12.20 16.75
CA LEU A 108 7.16 11.57 17.01
C LEU A 108 7.56 11.74 18.46
N ASP A 109 7.95 10.64 19.10
CA ASP A 109 8.60 10.62 20.41
C ASP A 109 9.84 9.70 20.33
N GLY A 110 11.02 10.28 20.43
CA GLY A 110 12.27 9.58 20.15
C GLY A 110 12.35 9.07 18.73
N ASP A 111 12.34 7.77 18.53
CA ASP A 111 12.38 7.04 17.26
C ASP A 111 11.05 6.37 16.92
N THR A 112 9.97 6.70 17.63
CA THR A 112 8.67 6.03 17.51
C THR A 112 7.57 7.04 17.24
N TRP A 113 6.82 6.80 16.19
CA TRP A 113 5.63 7.57 15.84
C TRP A 113 4.39 6.98 16.48
N THR A 114 3.53 7.85 17.02
CA THR A 114 2.20 7.48 17.52
C THR A 114 1.15 7.97 16.54
N ILE A 115 0.34 7.04 16.00
CA ILE A 115 -0.67 7.33 15.00
C ILE A 115 -2.07 7.25 15.61
N ASN A 116 -2.87 8.30 15.38
CA ASN A 116 -4.27 8.38 15.76
C ASN A 116 -5.11 8.94 14.63
N GLY A 117 -6.22 8.28 14.32
CA GLY A 117 -7.15 8.74 13.27
C GLY A 117 -7.96 7.63 12.63
N GLN A 118 -8.50 7.93 11.44
CA GLN A 118 -9.36 7.02 10.70
C GLN A 118 -9.11 7.15 9.20
N LYS A 119 -9.00 6.02 8.52
CA LYS A 119 -9.02 5.91 7.08
C LYS A 119 -10.30 5.22 6.61
N VAL A 120 -10.75 5.53 5.40
CA VAL A 120 -11.99 4.99 4.83
C VAL A 120 -11.79 4.62 3.37
N TRP A 121 -12.66 3.78 2.84
CA TRP A 121 -12.62 3.24 1.47
C TRP A 121 -11.35 2.46 1.16
N THR A 122 -10.70 1.90 2.19
CA THR A 122 -9.48 1.11 2.04
C THR A 122 -9.80 -0.25 1.44
N SER A 123 -9.43 -0.44 0.17
CA SER A 123 -9.63 -1.72 -0.53
C SER A 123 -8.80 -2.82 0.11
N GLY A 124 -9.46 -3.91 0.49
CA GLY A 124 -8.79 -5.13 0.95
C GLY A 124 -8.05 -5.06 2.29
N ALA A 125 -8.23 -4.00 3.11
CA ALA A 125 -7.53 -3.86 4.38
C ALA A 125 -7.68 -5.07 5.31
N HIS A 126 -8.83 -5.75 5.26
CA HIS A 126 -9.15 -6.90 6.12
C HIS A 126 -8.34 -8.18 5.79
N PHE A 127 -7.61 -8.21 4.69
CA PHE A 127 -6.70 -9.32 4.35
C PHE A 127 -5.28 -8.85 3.99
N SER A 128 -5.01 -7.55 4.05
CA SER A 128 -3.68 -7.01 3.78
C SER A 128 -2.73 -7.26 4.94
N ASP A 129 -1.48 -7.54 4.62
CA ASP A 129 -0.40 -7.68 5.59
C ASP A 129 0.17 -6.31 5.95
N TYR A 130 0.32 -5.43 4.97
CA TYR A 130 0.86 -4.07 5.12
C TYR A 130 -0.03 -3.01 4.48
N GLY A 131 0.16 -1.76 4.89
CA GLY A 131 -0.45 -0.58 4.27
C GLY A 131 0.56 0.53 4.00
N ILE A 132 0.30 1.30 2.93
CA ILE A 132 0.93 2.59 2.73
C ILE A 132 0.03 3.65 3.36
N LEU A 133 0.55 4.36 4.36
CA LEU A 133 -0.21 5.29 5.20
C LEU A 133 0.31 6.73 5.06
N VAL A 134 -0.57 7.66 4.72
CA VAL A 134 -0.28 9.11 4.76
C VAL A 134 -0.93 9.73 5.98
N THR A 135 -0.17 10.53 6.71
CA THR A 135 -0.60 11.17 7.96
C THR A 135 -0.26 12.66 7.99
N ARG A 136 -0.87 13.39 8.92
CA ARG A 136 -0.53 14.76 9.27
C ARG A 136 0.45 14.76 10.43
N SER A 137 1.73 15.02 10.15
CA SER A 137 2.79 15.11 11.15
C SER A 137 3.00 16.56 11.67
N ASP A 138 2.69 17.57 10.83
CA ASP A 138 2.70 18.97 11.26
C ASP A 138 1.40 19.67 10.85
N PRO A 139 0.48 19.94 11.81
CA PRO A 139 -0.78 20.64 11.53
C PRO A 139 -0.61 22.15 11.32
N THR A 140 0.56 22.73 11.62
CA THR A 140 0.85 24.17 11.48
C THR A 140 1.46 24.52 10.12
N ALA A 141 1.98 23.51 9.42
CA ALA A 141 2.55 23.69 8.09
C ALA A 141 1.48 24.05 7.03
N PRO A 142 1.85 24.67 5.91
CA PRO A 142 0.95 24.86 4.78
C PRO A 142 0.30 23.54 4.36
N LYS A 143 -0.95 23.58 3.86
CA LYS A 143 -1.81 22.42 3.63
C LYS A 143 -1.14 21.22 2.95
N HIS A 144 -0.32 21.49 1.92
CA HIS A 144 0.38 20.45 1.12
C HIS A 144 1.75 20.07 1.70
N LYS A 145 2.12 20.65 2.84
CA LYS A 145 3.31 20.31 3.63
C LYS A 145 2.88 19.72 4.96
N GLY A 146 3.84 19.20 5.74
CA GLY A 146 3.54 18.61 7.03
C GLY A 146 2.82 17.25 6.93
N LEU A 147 2.91 16.58 5.80
CA LEU A 147 2.49 15.22 5.62
C LEU A 147 3.68 14.27 5.78
N THR A 148 3.44 13.08 6.29
CA THR A 148 4.48 12.05 6.42
C THR A 148 3.91 10.70 6.05
N PHE A 149 4.71 9.92 5.35
CA PHE A 149 4.33 8.65 4.76
C PHE A 149 4.98 7.49 5.53
N PHE A 150 4.21 6.42 5.78
CA PHE A 150 4.68 5.25 6.52
C PHE A 150 4.29 3.95 5.84
N PHE A 151 5.09 2.93 6.06
CA PHE A 151 4.67 1.54 5.96
C PHE A 151 4.12 1.11 7.31
N VAL A 152 2.97 0.45 7.33
CA VAL A 152 2.37 -0.01 8.57
C VAL A 152 2.00 -1.49 8.46
N ASP A 153 2.40 -2.27 9.44
CA ASP A 153 1.92 -3.64 9.61
C ASP A 153 0.45 -3.59 10.05
N MET A 154 -0.45 -4.14 9.25
CA MET A 154 -1.90 -4.10 9.49
C MET A 154 -2.32 -4.91 10.72
N LYS A 155 -1.41 -5.70 11.31
CA LYS A 155 -1.61 -6.46 12.54
C LYS A 155 -1.11 -5.74 13.80
N SER A 156 -0.59 -4.50 13.64
CA SER A 156 -0.11 -3.71 14.77
C SER A 156 -1.21 -3.46 15.81
N PRO A 157 -0.90 -3.52 17.11
CA PRO A 157 -1.85 -3.17 18.15
C PRO A 157 -2.42 -1.76 17.94
N GLY A 158 -3.73 -1.60 18.15
CA GLY A 158 -4.44 -0.32 17.96
C GLY A 158 -5.01 -0.12 16.55
N ILE A 159 -4.77 -1.02 15.61
CA ILE A 159 -5.43 -1.01 14.31
C ILE A 159 -6.71 -1.85 14.38
N GLU A 160 -7.85 -1.24 14.05
CA GLU A 160 -9.13 -1.92 13.89
C GLU A 160 -9.64 -1.75 12.46
N VAL A 161 -9.96 -2.86 11.78
CA VAL A 161 -10.47 -2.87 10.40
C VAL A 161 -11.94 -3.27 10.41
N LYS A 162 -12.81 -2.41 9.85
CA LYS A 162 -14.26 -2.64 9.73
C LYS A 162 -14.69 -2.68 8.27
N PRO A 163 -15.10 -3.83 7.73
CA PRO A 163 -15.63 -3.91 6.38
C PRO A 163 -16.88 -3.06 6.17
N ILE A 164 -16.93 -2.34 5.05
CA ILE A 164 -18.09 -1.53 4.63
C ILE A 164 -18.98 -2.39 3.72
N LYS A 165 -20.21 -2.64 4.15
CA LYS A 165 -21.19 -3.37 3.33
C LYS A 165 -21.66 -2.49 2.16
N GLN A 166 -21.42 -2.95 0.95
CA GLN A 166 -21.80 -2.27 -0.27
C GLN A 166 -23.21 -2.68 -0.73
N ILE A 167 -23.86 -1.81 -1.50
CA ILE A 167 -25.19 -2.11 -2.08
C ILE A 167 -25.16 -3.33 -3.02
N SER A 168 -24.02 -3.66 -3.59
CA SER A 168 -23.78 -4.86 -4.40
C SER A 168 -23.77 -6.17 -3.60
N GLY A 169 -23.82 -6.08 -2.25
CA GLY A 169 -23.70 -7.23 -1.33
C GLY A 169 -22.26 -7.58 -0.96
N GLY A 170 -21.25 -6.99 -1.62
CA GLY A 170 -19.84 -7.15 -1.27
C GLY A 170 -19.40 -6.30 -0.07
N ALA A 171 -18.17 -6.51 0.41
CA ALA A 171 -17.53 -5.75 1.48
C ALA A 171 -16.02 -5.60 1.22
N ASN A 172 -15.67 -5.10 0.03
CA ASN A 172 -14.28 -4.99 -0.41
C ASN A 172 -13.58 -3.76 0.17
N PHE A 173 -14.33 -2.73 0.54
CA PHE A 173 -13.83 -1.52 1.18
C PHE A 173 -13.93 -1.61 2.69
N ASN A 174 -13.05 -0.89 3.38
CA ASN A 174 -12.98 -0.90 4.83
C ASN A 174 -12.81 0.51 5.39
N GLU A 175 -13.31 0.71 6.59
CA GLU A 175 -12.84 1.71 7.53
C GLU A 175 -11.67 1.11 8.31
N VAL A 176 -10.64 1.92 8.56
CA VAL A 176 -9.48 1.53 9.35
C VAL A 176 -9.24 2.58 10.42
N TYR A 177 -9.32 2.18 11.67
CA TYR A 177 -9.12 3.03 12.84
C TYR A 177 -7.74 2.81 13.42
N PHE A 178 -7.11 3.89 13.84
CA PHE A 178 -5.80 3.92 14.50
C PHE A 178 -5.97 4.54 15.87
N THR A 179 -5.65 3.78 16.91
CA THR A 179 -5.69 4.22 18.30
C THR A 179 -4.32 3.93 18.93
N ASP A 180 -3.53 4.98 19.13
CA ASP A 180 -2.17 4.93 19.71
C ASP A 180 -1.25 3.91 19.03
N VAL A 181 -1.41 3.73 17.72
CA VAL A 181 -0.59 2.78 16.94
C VAL A 181 0.86 3.26 16.90
N LYS A 182 1.79 2.39 17.29
CA LYS A 182 3.22 2.68 17.33
C LYS A 182 3.89 2.21 16.04
N ILE A 183 4.58 3.13 15.37
CA ILE A 183 5.35 2.86 14.14
C ILE A 183 6.79 3.33 14.37
N PRO A 184 7.81 2.46 14.25
CA PRO A 184 9.21 2.87 14.29
C PRO A 184 9.55 3.85 13.17
N ASP A 185 10.42 4.82 13.39
CA ASP A 185 10.84 5.78 12.35
C ASP A 185 11.51 5.08 11.16
N SER A 186 12.07 3.90 11.36
CA SER A 186 12.58 3.05 10.28
C SER A 186 11.53 2.57 9.27
N GLN A 187 10.24 2.70 9.57
CA GLN A 187 9.13 2.43 8.66
C GLN A 187 8.58 3.70 7.98
N ARG A 188 9.19 4.84 8.21
CA ARG A 188 8.88 6.08 7.48
C ARG A 188 9.47 6.02 6.07
N LEU A 189 8.70 6.50 5.11
CA LEU A 189 9.13 6.65 3.73
C LEU A 189 9.40 8.12 3.42
N GLY A 190 10.59 8.42 2.95
CA GLY A 190 10.98 9.80 2.60
C GLY A 190 11.22 10.69 3.81
N ALA A 191 11.20 12.01 3.61
CA ALA A 191 11.42 13.01 4.65
C ALA A 191 10.15 13.28 5.47
N VAL A 192 10.31 13.82 6.68
CA VAL A 192 9.19 14.29 7.50
C VAL A 192 8.62 15.57 6.90
N GLY A 193 7.31 15.61 6.66
CA GLY A 193 6.61 16.83 6.24
C GLY A 193 6.80 17.23 4.78
N ASP A 194 7.35 16.34 3.94
CA ASP A 194 7.61 16.63 2.52
C ASP A 194 6.51 16.13 1.58
#